data_a2ae26c77f725d7f1ac81a71c6d22bd9
#
_entry.id   a2ae26c77f725d7f1ac81a71c6d22bd9
#
_cell.length_a   1.000
_cell.length_b   1.000
_cell.length_c   1.000
_cell.angle_alpha   90.00
_cell.angle_beta   90.00
_cell.angle_gamma   90.00
#
_symmetry.space_group_name_H-M   'P 1'
#
loop_
_entity.id
_entity.type
_entity.pdbx_description
1 polymer ?
#
loop_
_entity_poly.entity_id
_entity_poly.type
_entity_poly.pdbx_seq_one_letter_code
_entity_poly.pdbx_strand_id
1 'polypeptide(L)'
;MKRKSKKRAIITAMICLAVAIPTVVMPVVTAAVYESVFGVRYETQGWLKFSASDYEGLSVKRSDFISNGMTLAGYKYTKSNQDVKGVVVISHGMGGGGHNFYMPLVDVFTSNGYLVFAYDARGNDNSQGNSVEGLPQGVVDLDNALCHIRNDNEYKNLPVALIGHSWGGYSVANVLKTHPEVKAAVVVAGFNESEDLLEYQGKAFTGMSTTPVMPYLKLYERIKFGKKYTKSTALDSMASSDAGIMIIHSKDDETVPTKYGYDKFYEEFAEDNRFDFVLYEDRGHSFILYSDDSKAYRDELNENYKNYVESSGKGYSEETKSEFMVKNLDKKKCFEPDKDLMERIVRLFDEWC
;
A
#
# COMPACT_ATOMS: atom_id res chain seq x y z
N MET A 1 23.99 56.23 22.71
CA MET A 1 23.04 55.99 21.62
C MET A 1 23.35 54.68 20.82
N LYS A 2 24.56 54.42 20.36
CA LYS A 2 24.90 53.22 19.54
C LYS A 2 24.57 51.87 20.21
N ARG A 3 24.68 51.69 21.55
CA ARG A 3 24.42 50.45 22.25
C ARG A 3 22.94 50.07 22.35
N LYS A 4 22.03 51.09 22.47
CA LYS A 4 20.57 50.89 22.45
C LYS A 4 20.06 50.52 21.06
N SER A 5 20.65 51.08 20.01
CA SER A 5 20.35 50.74 18.60
C SER A 5 20.72 49.30 18.26
N LYS A 6 21.94 48.83 18.64
CA LYS A 6 22.35 47.43 18.46
C LYS A 6 21.44 46.43 19.20
N LYS A 7 21.01 46.73 20.45
CA LYS A 7 20.07 45.87 21.20
C LYS A 7 18.71 45.75 20.48
N ARG A 8 18.16 46.88 19.99
CA ARG A 8 16.92 46.89 19.22
C ARG A 8 17.04 46.07 17.93
N ALA A 9 18.11 46.22 17.16
CA ALA A 9 18.35 45.46 15.96
C ALA A 9 18.43 43.94 16.22
N ILE A 10 19.10 43.52 17.31
CA ILE A 10 19.17 42.11 17.70
C ILE A 10 17.78 41.58 18.07
N ILE A 11 17.00 42.32 18.87
CA ILE A 11 15.64 41.92 19.25
C ILE A 11 14.75 41.81 18.01
N THR A 12 14.81 42.77 17.09
CA THR A 12 14.05 42.71 15.82
C THR A 12 14.46 41.49 15.00
N ALA A 13 15.76 41.22 14.85
CA ALA A 13 16.23 40.04 14.15
C ALA A 13 15.75 38.72 14.80
N MET A 14 15.78 38.64 16.15
CA MET A 14 15.25 37.48 16.88
C MET A 14 13.75 37.30 16.68
N ILE A 15 12.96 38.37 16.67
CA ILE A 15 11.53 38.33 16.38
C ILE A 15 11.30 37.88 14.94
N CYS A 16 12.03 38.46 13.97
CA CYS A 16 11.93 38.02 12.57
C CYS A 16 12.26 36.54 12.39
N LEU A 17 13.29 36.04 13.05
CA LEU A 17 13.65 34.60 13.04
C LEU A 17 12.58 33.74 13.73
N ALA A 18 12.07 34.16 14.87
CA ALA A 18 11.03 33.45 15.61
C ALA A 18 9.71 33.34 14.81
N VAL A 19 9.46 34.27 13.92
CA VAL A 19 8.32 34.21 12.98
C VAL A 19 8.68 33.43 11.72
N ALA A 20 9.83 33.71 11.11
CA ALA A 20 10.21 33.12 9.83
C ALA A 20 10.44 31.59 9.93
N ILE A 21 10.99 31.11 11.04
CA ILE A 21 11.23 29.67 11.21
C ILE A 21 9.92 28.88 11.11
N PRO A 22 8.88 29.10 11.93
CA PRO A 22 7.66 28.31 11.85
C PRO A 22 6.80 28.60 10.61
N THR A 23 6.85 29.81 10.04
CA THR A 23 5.96 30.19 8.94
C THR A 23 6.53 29.95 7.54
N VAL A 24 7.85 29.89 7.40
CA VAL A 24 8.51 29.73 6.09
C VAL A 24 9.48 28.54 6.10
N VAL A 25 10.42 28.52 7.05
CA VAL A 25 11.51 27.53 7.03
C VAL A 25 10.96 26.12 7.24
N MET A 26 10.14 25.91 8.27
CA MET A 26 9.58 24.59 8.59
C MET A 26 8.70 24.04 7.46
N PRO A 27 7.73 24.79 6.90
CA PRO A 27 6.97 24.30 5.74
C PRO A 27 7.83 23.90 4.54
N VAL A 28 8.82 24.74 4.20
CA VAL A 28 9.71 24.48 3.04
C VAL A 28 10.58 23.23 3.29
N VAL A 29 11.18 23.13 4.47
CA VAL A 29 11.99 21.95 4.83
C VAL A 29 11.15 20.68 4.86
N THR A 30 9.95 20.73 5.44
CA THR A 30 9.04 19.57 5.48
C THR A 30 8.66 19.14 4.06
N ALA A 31 8.31 20.07 3.18
CA ALA A 31 8.01 19.77 1.79
C ALA A 31 9.21 19.15 1.07
N ALA A 32 10.42 19.71 1.24
CA ALA A 32 11.63 19.19 0.61
C ALA A 32 11.98 17.77 1.09
N VAL A 33 11.86 17.51 2.39
CA VAL A 33 12.06 16.15 2.94
C VAL A 33 11.00 15.19 2.42
N TYR A 34 9.72 15.59 2.41
CA TYR A 34 8.64 14.78 1.87
C TYR A 34 8.90 14.39 0.40
N GLU A 35 9.25 15.36 -0.45
CA GLU A 35 9.57 15.10 -1.85
C GLU A 35 10.83 14.24 -2.02
N SER A 36 11.80 14.32 -1.12
CA SER A 36 12.99 13.46 -1.17
C SER A 36 12.66 11.99 -0.82
N VAL A 37 11.66 11.76 0.04
CA VAL A 37 11.22 10.41 0.44
C VAL A 37 10.33 9.80 -0.66
N PHE A 38 9.36 10.56 -1.16
CA PHE A 38 8.36 10.07 -2.10
C PHE A 38 8.63 10.41 -3.58
N GLY A 39 9.67 11.20 -3.85
CA GLY A 39 10.14 11.55 -5.19
C GLY A 39 10.82 10.39 -5.94
N VAL A 40 10.44 9.15 -5.66
CA VAL A 40 11.05 7.92 -6.16
C VAL A 40 10.03 7.15 -7.00
N ARG A 41 10.51 6.60 -8.11
CA ARG A 41 9.78 5.64 -8.94
C ARG A 41 10.23 4.23 -8.56
N TYR A 42 9.30 3.28 -8.55
CA TYR A 42 9.58 1.88 -8.26
C TYR A 42 9.32 0.98 -9.47
N GLU A 43 10.17 -0.01 -9.62
CA GLU A 43 10.03 -1.06 -10.62
C GLU A 43 10.08 -2.43 -9.93
N THR A 44 9.16 -3.30 -10.27
CA THR A 44 9.20 -4.68 -9.78
C THR A 44 10.46 -5.37 -10.28
N GLN A 45 11.22 -5.96 -9.38
CA GLN A 45 12.42 -6.73 -9.73
C GLN A 45 12.07 -7.86 -10.69
N GLY A 46 12.84 -8.04 -11.76
CA GLY A 46 12.53 -8.99 -12.82
C GLY A 46 12.30 -10.42 -12.33
N TRP A 47 13.06 -10.85 -11.31
CA TRP A 47 12.93 -12.16 -10.69
C TRP A 47 11.67 -12.31 -9.79
N LEU A 48 11.00 -11.22 -9.45
CA LEU A 48 9.72 -11.21 -8.72
C LEU A 48 8.49 -11.11 -9.64
N LYS A 49 8.69 -10.74 -10.92
CA LYS A 49 7.56 -10.56 -11.84
C LYS A 49 6.93 -11.91 -12.19
N PHE A 50 5.64 -12.01 -11.91
CA PHE A 50 4.79 -13.03 -12.48
C PHE A 50 4.09 -12.52 -13.74
N SER A 51 3.58 -13.43 -14.55
CA SER A 51 2.78 -13.14 -15.73
C SER A 51 1.53 -14.01 -15.77
N ALA A 52 0.54 -13.65 -16.58
CA ALA A 52 -0.65 -14.48 -16.75
C ALA A 52 -0.32 -15.89 -17.26
N SER A 53 0.76 -16.04 -18.05
CA SER A 53 1.20 -17.34 -18.56
C SER A 53 1.76 -18.28 -17.48
N ASP A 54 2.05 -17.79 -16.28
CA ASP A 54 2.47 -18.63 -15.15
C ASP A 54 1.29 -19.40 -14.53
N TYR A 55 0.04 -19.07 -14.92
CA TYR A 55 -1.20 -19.62 -14.36
C TYR A 55 -2.12 -20.16 -15.47
N GLU A 56 -2.55 -21.41 -15.32
CA GLU A 56 -3.37 -22.09 -16.30
C GLU A 56 -4.73 -21.42 -16.50
N GLY A 57 -5.10 -21.19 -17.75
CA GLY A 57 -6.38 -20.60 -18.13
C GLY A 57 -6.53 -19.12 -17.81
N LEU A 58 -5.51 -18.46 -17.24
CA LEU A 58 -5.58 -17.05 -16.90
C LEU A 58 -5.35 -16.18 -18.14
N SER A 59 -6.33 -15.34 -18.45
CA SER A 59 -6.29 -14.34 -19.52
C SER A 59 -6.14 -12.94 -18.96
N VAL A 60 -5.44 -12.07 -19.67
CA VAL A 60 -5.22 -10.68 -19.29
C VAL A 60 -5.54 -9.75 -20.46
N LYS A 61 -6.20 -8.63 -20.14
CA LYS A 61 -6.45 -7.52 -21.08
C LYS A 61 -6.03 -6.21 -20.43
N ARG A 62 -5.24 -5.42 -21.16
CA ARG A 62 -4.86 -4.08 -20.75
C ARG A 62 -6.10 -3.16 -20.70
N SER A 63 -6.22 -2.36 -19.63
CA SER A 63 -7.34 -1.44 -19.39
C SER A 63 -6.85 -0.21 -18.62
N ASP A 64 -6.15 0.67 -19.30
CA ASP A 64 -5.56 1.88 -18.73
C ASP A 64 -6.65 2.88 -18.31
N PHE A 65 -6.33 3.67 -17.27
CA PHE A 65 -7.21 4.71 -16.78
C PHE A 65 -6.44 5.98 -16.40
N ILE A 66 -7.16 7.08 -16.22
CA ILE A 66 -6.56 8.36 -15.85
C ILE A 66 -6.71 8.59 -14.35
N SER A 67 -5.59 8.89 -13.69
CA SER A 67 -5.53 9.35 -12.30
C SER A 67 -4.79 10.68 -12.22
N ASN A 68 -5.50 11.74 -11.83
CA ASN A 68 -4.94 13.10 -11.74
C ASN A 68 -4.06 13.50 -12.95
N GLY A 69 -4.56 13.25 -14.17
CA GLY A 69 -3.91 13.63 -15.42
C GLY A 69 -2.77 12.71 -15.86
N MET A 70 -2.48 11.63 -15.14
CA MET A 70 -1.53 10.59 -15.53
C MET A 70 -2.26 9.33 -15.96
N THR A 71 -1.75 8.66 -16.99
CA THR A 71 -2.25 7.36 -17.43
C THR A 71 -1.65 6.27 -16.57
N LEU A 72 -2.49 5.52 -15.86
CA LEU A 72 -2.08 4.38 -15.07
C LEU A 72 -2.42 3.08 -15.79
N ALA A 73 -1.53 2.13 -15.62
CA ALA A 73 -1.58 0.81 -16.22
C ALA A 73 -2.56 -0.09 -15.45
N GLY A 74 -3.74 -0.30 -15.99
CA GLY A 74 -4.72 -1.24 -15.48
C GLY A 74 -4.77 -2.55 -16.27
N TYR A 75 -5.16 -3.62 -15.61
CA TYR A 75 -5.20 -4.97 -16.15
C TYR A 75 -6.46 -5.69 -15.68
N LYS A 76 -7.22 -6.21 -16.63
CA LYS A 76 -8.38 -7.07 -16.41
C LYS A 76 -7.96 -8.52 -16.55
N TYR A 77 -8.17 -9.30 -15.49
CA TYR A 77 -7.87 -10.73 -15.48
C TYR A 77 -9.14 -11.55 -15.38
N THR A 78 -9.18 -12.66 -16.12
CA THR A 78 -10.32 -13.58 -16.13
C THR A 78 -9.85 -15.01 -16.43
N LYS A 79 -10.57 -16.01 -15.89
CA LYS A 79 -10.54 -17.40 -16.37
C LYS A 79 -11.85 -17.70 -17.11
N SER A 80 -11.75 -18.37 -18.25
CA SER A 80 -12.90 -18.77 -19.06
C SER A 80 -13.71 -19.87 -18.35
N ASN A 81 -15.05 -19.89 -18.64
CA ASN A 81 -16.02 -20.90 -18.22
C ASN A 81 -16.55 -20.88 -16.78
N GLN A 82 -16.58 -19.71 -16.15
CA GLN A 82 -17.22 -19.54 -14.85
C GLN A 82 -18.28 -18.45 -14.89
N ASP A 83 -19.37 -18.64 -14.13
CA ASP A 83 -20.31 -17.54 -13.86
C ASP A 83 -19.58 -16.47 -13.03
N VAL A 84 -19.69 -15.23 -13.48
CA VAL A 84 -18.99 -14.10 -12.84
C VAL A 84 -19.78 -13.65 -11.62
N LYS A 85 -19.17 -13.78 -10.43
CA LYS A 85 -19.78 -13.38 -9.16
C LYS A 85 -19.64 -11.87 -8.88
N GLY A 86 -18.51 -11.29 -9.26
CA GLY A 86 -18.18 -9.89 -8.98
C GLY A 86 -16.81 -9.51 -9.53
N VAL A 87 -16.33 -8.34 -9.16
CA VAL A 87 -14.97 -7.88 -9.48
C VAL A 87 -14.17 -7.63 -8.21
N VAL A 88 -12.97 -8.20 -8.15
CA VAL A 88 -11.99 -7.92 -7.08
C VAL A 88 -10.96 -6.92 -7.60
N VAL A 89 -10.79 -5.80 -6.90
CA VAL A 89 -9.75 -4.81 -7.20
C VAL A 89 -8.58 -5.02 -6.26
N ILE A 90 -7.38 -5.18 -6.81
CA ILE A 90 -6.14 -5.35 -6.05
C ILE A 90 -5.36 -4.05 -6.04
N SER A 91 -5.13 -3.48 -4.84
CA SER A 91 -4.27 -2.32 -4.61
C SER A 91 -2.95 -2.77 -3.99
N HIS A 92 -1.84 -2.58 -4.71
CA HIS A 92 -0.53 -3.08 -4.29
C HIS A 92 0.15 -2.19 -3.22
N GLY A 93 1.14 -2.74 -2.53
CA GLY A 93 2.00 -2.03 -1.57
C GLY A 93 3.02 -1.12 -2.26
N MET A 94 3.68 -0.24 -1.48
CA MET A 94 4.73 0.65 -1.96
C MET A 94 6.10 -0.04 -1.93
N GLY A 95 6.91 0.23 -2.94
CA GLY A 95 8.37 0.00 -2.87
C GLY A 95 8.89 -1.35 -3.33
N GLY A 96 8.06 -2.28 -3.80
CA GLY A 96 8.61 -3.61 -4.13
C GLY A 96 7.91 -4.39 -5.22
N GLY A 97 6.72 -4.01 -5.63
CA GLY A 97 6.00 -4.73 -6.65
C GLY A 97 4.69 -4.04 -7.04
N GLY A 98 4.48 -3.89 -8.34
CA GLY A 98 3.22 -3.52 -8.92
C GLY A 98 2.26 -4.71 -8.99
N HIS A 99 1.30 -4.67 -9.90
CA HIS A 99 0.32 -5.74 -10.10
C HIS A 99 0.96 -7.12 -10.31
N ASN A 100 2.14 -7.17 -10.95
CA ASN A 100 2.86 -8.41 -11.26
C ASN A 100 3.23 -9.23 -10.02
N PHE A 101 3.43 -8.58 -8.88
CA PHE A 101 3.78 -9.27 -7.64
C PHE A 101 2.57 -9.97 -7.00
N TYR A 102 1.36 -9.47 -7.27
CA TYR A 102 0.11 -9.98 -6.69
C TYR A 102 -0.61 -11.02 -7.56
N MET A 103 0.05 -11.53 -8.60
CA MET A 103 -0.52 -12.55 -9.49
C MET A 103 -0.96 -13.85 -8.81
N PRO A 104 -0.33 -14.32 -7.70
CA PRO A 104 -0.87 -15.43 -6.94
C PRO A 104 -2.31 -15.18 -6.43
N LEU A 105 -2.61 -13.95 -5.99
CA LEU A 105 -3.98 -13.58 -5.57
C LEU A 105 -4.93 -13.46 -6.77
N VAL A 106 -4.44 -12.93 -7.89
CA VAL A 106 -5.22 -12.88 -9.13
C VAL A 106 -5.69 -14.28 -9.52
N ASP A 107 -4.79 -15.28 -9.44
CA ASP A 107 -5.11 -16.67 -9.75
C ASP A 107 -6.17 -17.23 -8.80
N VAL A 108 -6.04 -16.99 -7.49
CA VAL A 108 -7.02 -17.43 -6.48
C VAL A 108 -8.40 -16.85 -6.80
N PHE A 109 -8.53 -15.55 -6.97
CA PHE A 109 -9.84 -14.93 -7.14
C PHE A 109 -10.46 -15.29 -8.50
N THR A 110 -9.68 -15.32 -9.57
CA THR A 110 -10.20 -15.75 -10.88
C THR A 110 -10.60 -17.23 -10.90
N SER A 111 -9.93 -18.09 -10.14
CA SER A 111 -10.31 -19.49 -9.96
C SER A 111 -11.61 -19.68 -9.16
N ASN A 112 -12.00 -18.67 -8.38
CA ASN A 112 -13.22 -18.67 -7.57
C ASN A 112 -14.39 -17.89 -8.21
N GLY A 113 -14.29 -17.53 -9.51
CA GLY A 113 -15.40 -16.94 -10.25
C GLY A 113 -15.45 -15.40 -10.22
N TYR A 114 -14.40 -14.74 -9.77
CA TYR A 114 -14.31 -13.28 -9.81
C TYR A 114 -13.54 -12.80 -11.05
N LEU A 115 -13.96 -11.70 -11.64
CA LEU A 115 -13.06 -10.90 -12.45
C LEU A 115 -12.08 -10.17 -11.53
N VAL A 116 -10.84 -9.97 -11.95
CA VAL A 116 -9.87 -9.22 -11.16
C VAL A 116 -9.40 -8.00 -11.96
N PHE A 117 -9.43 -6.84 -11.31
CA PHE A 117 -8.78 -5.64 -11.80
C PHE A 117 -7.57 -5.33 -10.91
N ALA A 118 -6.39 -5.36 -11.49
CA ALA A 118 -5.17 -4.94 -10.82
C ALA A 118 -4.51 -3.81 -11.62
N TYR A 119 -3.77 -2.94 -10.96
CA TYR A 119 -3.12 -1.82 -11.62
C TYR A 119 -1.76 -1.53 -11.01
N ASP A 120 -0.91 -0.86 -11.76
CA ASP A 120 0.30 -0.25 -11.24
C ASP A 120 -0.07 1.18 -10.80
N ALA A 121 0.16 1.51 -9.53
CA ALA A 121 -0.08 2.85 -9.02
C ALA A 121 0.89 3.86 -9.66
N ARG A 122 0.60 5.15 -9.56
CA ARG A 122 1.45 6.22 -10.09
C ARG A 122 2.90 6.02 -9.68
N GLY A 123 3.82 6.19 -10.63
CA GLY A 123 5.26 6.03 -10.39
C GLY A 123 5.71 4.58 -10.15
N ASN A 124 4.92 3.59 -10.55
CA ASN A 124 5.27 2.18 -10.50
C ASN A 124 5.18 1.52 -11.88
N ASP A 125 6.06 0.58 -12.15
CA ASP A 125 6.12 -0.29 -13.34
C ASP A 125 5.66 0.37 -14.65
N ASN A 126 4.49 0.00 -15.21
CA ASN A 126 4.01 0.49 -16.51
C ASN A 126 3.16 1.77 -16.42
N SER A 127 2.93 2.29 -15.22
CA SER A 127 2.18 3.54 -15.03
C SER A 127 3.05 4.76 -15.24
N GLN A 128 2.43 5.85 -15.68
CA GLN A 128 3.09 7.15 -15.77
C GLN A 128 3.38 7.72 -14.36
N GLY A 129 4.23 8.74 -14.33
CA GLY A 129 4.70 9.43 -13.13
C GLY A 129 6.15 9.11 -12.82
N ASN A 130 6.89 10.15 -12.42
CA ASN A 130 8.29 10.03 -12.06
C ASN A 130 8.48 9.63 -10.58
N SER A 131 7.39 9.57 -9.83
CA SER A 131 7.41 9.28 -8.41
C SER A 131 6.05 8.79 -7.91
N VAL A 132 6.04 8.18 -6.71
CA VAL A 132 4.84 7.74 -6.01
C VAL A 132 4.11 8.88 -5.29
N GLU A 133 4.68 10.09 -5.26
CA GLU A 133 4.10 11.33 -4.74
C GLU A 133 3.79 11.37 -3.23
N GLY A 134 3.50 10.25 -2.59
CA GLY A 134 3.17 10.16 -1.16
C GLY A 134 2.10 9.12 -0.83
N LEU A 135 1.85 8.92 0.46
CA LEU A 135 0.88 7.93 0.91
C LEU A 135 -0.55 8.20 0.43
N PRO A 136 -1.09 9.46 0.48
CA PRO A 136 -2.43 9.72 -0.02
C PRO A 136 -2.62 9.49 -1.53
N GLN A 137 -1.52 9.44 -2.32
CA GLN A 137 -1.62 9.15 -3.75
C GLN A 137 -2.22 7.76 -4.03
N GLY A 138 -1.97 6.77 -3.17
CA GLY A 138 -2.59 5.45 -3.32
C GLY A 138 -4.11 5.49 -3.21
N VAL A 139 -4.65 6.34 -2.32
CA VAL A 139 -6.11 6.56 -2.22
C VAL A 139 -6.65 7.24 -3.47
N VAL A 140 -5.91 8.23 -4.01
CA VAL A 140 -6.26 8.91 -5.27
C VAL A 140 -6.31 7.92 -6.43
N ASP A 141 -5.31 7.06 -6.55
CA ASP A 141 -5.22 6.11 -7.65
C ASP A 141 -6.33 5.05 -7.56
N LEU A 142 -6.62 4.55 -6.36
CA LEU A 142 -7.71 3.59 -6.14
C LEU A 142 -9.09 4.22 -6.39
N ASP A 143 -9.34 5.47 -5.96
CA ASP A 143 -10.57 6.22 -6.26
C ASP A 143 -10.80 6.33 -7.77
N ASN A 144 -9.75 6.64 -8.54
CA ASN A 144 -9.84 6.73 -10.00
C ASN A 144 -9.99 5.36 -10.67
N ALA A 145 -9.35 4.31 -10.15
CA ALA A 145 -9.54 2.94 -10.60
C ALA A 145 -10.99 2.47 -10.43
N LEU A 146 -11.60 2.75 -9.28
CA LEU A 146 -13.01 2.44 -9.01
C LEU A 146 -13.96 3.23 -9.91
N CYS A 147 -13.68 4.52 -10.13
CA CYS A 147 -14.42 5.32 -11.11
C CYS A 147 -14.30 4.74 -12.53
N HIS A 148 -13.14 4.25 -12.92
CA HIS A 148 -12.94 3.58 -14.22
C HIS A 148 -13.77 2.31 -14.34
N ILE A 149 -13.77 1.44 -13.32
CA ILE A 149 -14.52 0.20 -13.27
C ILE A 149 -16.03 0.46 -13.36
N ARG A 150 -16.55 1.44 -12.63
CA ARG A 150 -17.97 1.84 -12.70
C ARG A 150 -18.44 2.28 -14.08
N ASN A 151 -17.55 2.82 -14.89
CA ASN A 151 -17.83 3.27 -16.25
C ASN A 151 -17.54 2.20 -17.30
N ASP A 152 -16.96 1.07 -16.94
CA ASP A 152 -16.66 -0.03 -17.85
C ASP A 152 -17.89 -0.93 -18.04
N ASN A 153 -18.26 -1.19 -19.28
CA ASN A 153 -19.46 -1.97 -19.60
C ASN A 153 -19.42 -3.41 -19.09
N GLU A 154 -18.23 -3.97 -18.92
CA GLU A 154 -18.01 -5.33 -18.42
C GLU A 154 -18.17 -5.41 -16.90
N TYR A 155 -17.83 -4.34 -16.16
CA TYR A 155 -17.75 -4.33 -14.71
C TYR A 155 -18.85 -3.54 -14.00
N LYS A 156 -19.45 -2.54 -14.66
CA LYS A 156 -20.31 -1.52 -14.04
C LYS A 156 -21.51 -2.05 -13.23
N ASN A 157 -21.96 -3.27 -13.52
CA ASN A 157 -23.11 -3.89 -12.87
C ASN A 157 -22.73 -5.00 -11.89
N LEU A 158 -21.42 -5.27 -11.73
CA LEU A 158 -20.92 -6.29 -10.83
C LEU A 158 -20.70 -5.70 -9.42
N PRO A 159 -20.95 -6.48 -8.36
CA PRO A 159 -20.51 -6.09 -7.03
C PRO A 159 -18.98 -5.99 -6.98
N VAL A 160 -18.47 -5.05 -6.17
CA VAL A 160 -17.04 -4.74 -6.08
C VAL A 160 -16.51 -5.15 -4.72
N ALA A 161 -15.47 -5.98 -4.73
CA ALA A 161 -14.64 -6.28 -3.58
C ALA A 161 -13.25 -5.67 -3.74
N LEU A 162 -12.63 -5.29 -2.63
CA LEU A 162 -11.28 -4.72 -2.60
C LEU A 162 -10.33 -5.59 -1.79
N ILE A 163 -9.08 -5.67 -2.20
CA ILE A 163 -8.00 -6.15 -1.34
C ILE A 163 -6.77 -5.26 -1.54
N GLY A 164 -6.13 -4.86 -0.44
CA GLY A 164 -4.91 -4.08 -0.50
C GLY A 164 -3.95 -4.45 0.61
N HIS A 165 -2.65 -4.40 0.29
CA HIS A 165 -1.57 -4.69 1.22
C HIS A 165 -0.75 -3.42 1.51
N SER A 166 -0.43 -3.16 2.78
CA SER A 166 0.43 -2.04 3.19
C SER A 166 -0.15 -0.69 2.72
N TRP A 167 0.53 0.01 1.84
CA TRP A 167 0.04 1.20 1.17
C TRP A 167 -1.30 0.97 0.45
N GLY A 168 -1.45 -0.19 -0.20
CA GLY A 168 -2.73 -0.61 -0.77
C GLY A 168 -3.79 -0.86 0.30
N GLY A 169 -3.42 -1.42 1.46
CA GLY A 169 -4.31 -1.59 2.61
C GLY A 169 -4.80 -0.26 3.17
N TYR A 170 -3.88 0.71 3.33
CA TYR A 170 -4.25 2.09 3.66
C TYR A 170 -5.21 2.69 2.64
N SER A 171 -4.94 2.47 1.35
CA SER A 171 -5.78 3.00 0.26
C SER A 171 -7.18 2.40 0.30
N VAL A 172 -7.29 1.07 0.47
CA VAL A 172 -8.57 0.35 0.59
C VAL A 172 -9.36 0.86 1.80
N ALA A 173 -8.75 0.95 2.97
CA ALA A 173 -9.44 1.41 4.18
C ALA A 173 -9.96 2.86 4.06
N ASN A 174 -9.22 3.74 3.35
CA ASN A 174 -9.56 5.16 3.25
C ASN A 174 -10.51 5.49 2.09
N VAL A 175 -10.67 4.62 1.08
CA VAL A 175 -11.50 4.91 -0.10
C VAL A 175 -12.99 4.63 0.13
N LEU A 176 -13.34 3.76 1.08
CA LEU A 176 -14.68 3.22 1.30
C LEU A 176 -15.76 4.29 1.45
N LYS A 177 -15.48 5.37 2.16
CA LYS A 177 -16.42 6.49 2.36
C LYS A 177 -16.93 7.10 1.05
N THR A 178 -16.12 7.08 0.01
CA THR A 178 -16.46 7.70 -1.28
C THR A 178 -16.99 6.70 -2.31
N HIS A 179 -16.98 5.41 -1.96
CA HIS A 179 -17.38 4.31 -2.83
C HIS A 179 -18.36 3.35 -2.14
N PRO A 180 -19.63 3.78 -1.94
CA PRO A 180 -20.67 2.94 -1.31
C PRO A 180 -21.04 1.69 -2.12
N GLU A 181 -20.62 1.62 -3.38
CA GLU A 181 -20.75 0.43 -4.23
C GLU A 181 -19.84 -0.72 -3.83
N VAL A 182 -18.78 -0.48 -3.07
CA VAL A 182 -17.92 -1.53 -2.53
C VAL A 182 -18.67 -2.35 -1.50
N LYS A 183 -18.72 -3.67 -1.71
CA LYS A 183 -19.46 -4.61 -0.87
C LYS A 183 -18.59 -5.34 0.14
N ALA A 184 -17.35 -5.61 -0.23
CA ALA A 184 -16.39 -6.25 0.66
C ALA A 184 -15.00 -5.60 0.54
N ALA A 185 -14.24 -5.59 1.63
CA ALA A 185 -12.90 -5.05 1.65
C ALA A 185 -11.96 -5.86 2.54
N VAL A 186 -10.74 -6.11 2.06
CA VAL A 186 -9.69 -6.77 2.82
C VAL A 186 -8.50 -5.82 2.96
N VAL A 187 -8.20 -5.46 4.20
CA VAL A 187 -7.13 -4.54 4.59
C VAL A 187 -5.99 -5.34 5.20
N VAL A 188 -4.90 -5.52 4.46
CA VAL A 188 -3.73 -6.29 4.89
C VAL A 188 -2.61 -5.36 5.29
N ALA A 189 -2.14 -5.40 6.53
CA ALA A 189 -1.10 -4.52 7.07
C ALA A 189 -1.35 -3.03 6.77
N GLY A 190 -2.63 -2.63 6.74
CA GLY A 190 -3.04 -1.25 6.52
C GLY A 190 -2.90 -0.39 7.79
N PHE A 191 -2.97 0.92 7.62
CA PHE A 191 -2.85 1.88 8.72
C PHE A 191 -3.92 2.98 8.63
N ASN A 192 -4.15 3.68 9.75
CA ASN A 192 -5.24 4.63 9.87
C ASN A 192 -4.96 5.95 9.13
N GLU A 193 -3.81 6.57 9.38
CA GLU A 193 -3.42 7.87 8.85
C GLU A 193 -1.99 7.87 8.36
N SER A 194 -1.69 8.64 7.30
CA SER A 194 -0.34 8.81 6.78
C SER A 194 0.60 9.41 7.82
N GLU A 195 0.12 10.38 8.58
CA GLU A 195 0.88 11.13 9.57
C GLU A 195 1.45 10.25 10.67
N ASP A 196 0.62 9.34 11.22
CA ASP A 196 1.01 8.43 12.28
C ASP A 196 2.20 7.53 11.85
N LEU A 197 2.09 6.98 10.63
CA LEU A 197 3.13 6.11 10.08
C LEU A 197 4.40 6.89 9.76
N LEU A 198 4.26 8.10 9.19
CA LEU A 198 5.42 8.95 8.85
C LEU A 198 6.11 9.48 10.09
N GLU A 199 5.38 9.78 11.19
CA GLU A 199 6.00 10.12 12.47
C GLU A 199 6.84 8.97 13.02
N TYR A 200 6.29 7.75 12.98
CA TYR A 200 7.00 6.55 13.43
C TYR A 200 8.26 6.29 12.61
N GLN A 201 8.14 6.24 11.29
CA GLN A 201 9.26 5.97 10.40
C GLN A 201 10.31 7.08 10.45
N GLY A 202 9.88 8.34 10.51
CA GLY A 202 10.75 9.49 10.66
C GLY A 202 11.57 9.44 11.95
N LYS A 203 10.94 9.05 13.07
CA LYS A 203 11.63 8.82 14.33
C LYS A 203 12.60 7.64 14.26
N ALA A 204 12.21 6.54 13.65
CA ALA A 204 13.08 5.36 13.47
C ALA A 204 14.33 5.70 12.64
N PHE A 205 14.16 6.48 11.57
CA PHE A 205 15.24 6.88 10.68
C PHE A 205 16.19 7.93 11.29
N THR A 206 15.63 8.94 11.98
CA THR A 206 16.44 10.08 12.49
C THR A 206 16.93 9.89 13.92
N GLY A 207 16.33 8.97 14.68
CA GLY A 207 16.53 8.83 16.14
C GLY A 207 15.90 9.97 16.96
N MET A 208 15.20 10.94 16.32
CA MET A 208 14.61 12.11 16.97
C MET A 208 13.08 12.13 16.81
N SER A 209 12.40 12.79 17.75
CA SER A 209 10.95 13.01 17.58
C SER A 209 10.66 13.92 16.40
N THR A 210 9.78 13.46 15.51
CA THR A 210 9.31 14.21 14.36
C THR A 210 7.96 14.90 14.62
N THR A 211 7.35 14.73 15.80
CA THR A 211 6.08 15.36 16.21
C THR A 211 5.99 16.85 15.89
N PRO A 212 7.04 17.70 16.09
CA PRO A 212 6.94 19.12 15.79
C PRO A 212 6.77 19.45 14.30
N VAL A 213 7.10 18.53 13.39
CA VAL A 213 6.96 18.74 11.94
C VAL A 213 5.63 18.21 11.39
N MET A 214 4.91 17.37 12.12
CA MET A 214 3.65 16.77 11.69
C MET A 214 2.58 17.77 11.23
N PRO A 215 2.35 18.94 11.92
CA PRO A 215 1.40 19.94 11.44
C PRO A 215 1.73 20.48 10.04
N TYR A 216 3.02 20.61 9.72
CA TYR A 216 3.48 21.09 8.42
C TYR A 216 3.33 20.02 7.34
N LEU A 217 3.60 18.75 7.70
CA LEU A 217 3.38 17.60 6.84
C LEU A 217 1.90 17.46 6.48
N LYS A 218 1.00 17.53 7.47
CA LYS A 218 -0.44 17.51 7.27
C LYS A 218 -0.93 18.63 6.36
N LEU A 219 -0.40 19.84 6.57
CA LEU A 219 -0.70 20.98 5.70
C LEU A 219 -0.21 20.74 4.28
N TYR A 220 1.00 20.20 4.13
CA TYR A 220 1.60 19.90 2.83
C TYR A 220 0.80 18.86 2.04
N GLU A 221 0.47 17.71 2.66
CA GLU A 221 -0.37 16.69 2.04
C GLU A 221 -1.75 17.24 1.65
N ARG A 222 -2.34 18.09 2.50
CA ARG A 222 -3.62 18.74 2.20
C ARG A 222 -3.56 19.67 0.99
N ILE A 223 -2.45 20.38 0.81
CA ILE A 223 -2.22 21.24 -0.37
C ILE A 223 -1.99 20.37 -1.60
N LYS A 224 -1.18 19.32 -1.48
CA LYS A 224 -0.77 18.45 -2.60
C LYS A 224 -1.91 17.56 -3.11
N PHE A 225 -2.64 16.89 -2.21
CA PHE A 225 -3.66 15.89 -2.56
C PHE A 225 -5.11 16.39 -2.39
N GLY A 226 -5.29 17.51 -1.71
CA GLY A 226 -6.62 18.07 -1.42
C GLY A 226 -7.30 17.44 -0.21
N LYS A 227 -8.33 18.11 0.28
CA LYS A 227 -9.07 17.70 1.48
C LYS A 227 -9.82 16.37 1.32
N LYS A 228 -10.21 16.01 0.11
CA LYS A 228 -10.92 14.75 -0.18
C LYS A 228 -10.13 13.54 0.34
N TYR A 229 -8.80 13.55 0.14
CA TYR A 229 -7.93 12.40 0.40
C TYR A 229 -7.10 12.52 1.69
N THR A 230 -7.20 13.65 2.41
CA THR A 230 -6.35 13.92 3.58
C THR A 230 -7.12 14.41 4.82
N LYS A 231 -8.46 14.45 4.75
CA LYS A 231 -9.27 14.90 5.91
C LYS A 231 -9.87 13.74 6.70
N SER A 232 -10.21 12.66 6.02
CA SER A 232 -10.82 11.47 6.61
C SER A 232 -9.74 10.47 7.00
N THR A 233 -9.94 9.75 8.07
CA THR A 233 -9.12 8.63 8.50
C THR A 233 -9.68 7.31 7.97
N ALA A 234 -8.92 6.22 8.04
CA ALA A 234 -9.45 4.90 7.73
C ALA A 234 -10.59 4.52 8.67
N LEU A 235 -10.50 4.86 9.96
CA LEU A 235 -11.60 4.68 10.93
C LEU A 235 -12.88 5.38 10.47
N ASP A 236 -12.81 6.68 10.13
CA ASP A 236 -13.97 7.43 9.62
C ASP A 236 -14.54 6.83 8.34
N SER A 237 -13.66 6.33 7.47
CA SER A 237 -14.03 5.78 6.17
C SER A 237 -14.75 4.45 6.31
N MET A 238 -14.19 3.54 7.09
CA MET A 238 -14.77 2.22 7.38
C MET A 238 -16.07 2.33 8.18
N ALA A 239 -16.14 3.22 9.18
CA ALA A 239 -17.36 3.47 9.94
C ALA A 239 -18.52 3.97 9.07
N SER A 240 -18.21 4.68 7.98
CA SER A 240 -19.21 5.25 7.05
C SER A 240 -19.61 4.28 5.93
N SER A 241 -19.04 3.07 5.89
CA SER A 241 -19.28 2.06 4.82
C SER A 241 -20.22 0.97 5.31
N ASP A 242 -21.02 0.43 4.40
CA ASP A 242 -21.86 -0.76 4.65
C ASP A 242 -21.18 -2.07 4.21
N ALA A 243 -19.92 -2.03 3.81
CA ALA A 243 -19.17 -3.19 3.34
C ALA A 243 -18.81 -4.17 4.48
N GLY A 244 -18.72 -5.46 4.17
CA GLY A 244 -18.04 -6.44 5.01
C GLY A 244 -16.52 -6.21 4.93
N ILE A 245 -15.84 -6.12 6.06
CA ILE A 245 -14.42 -5.73 6.12
C ILE A 245 -13.61 -6.75 6.89
N MET A 246 -12.54 -7.26 6.27
CA MET A 246 -11.56 -8.11 6.96
C MET A 246 -10.25 -7.34 7.16
N ILE A 247 -9.77 -7.32 8.40
CA ILE A 247 -8.50 -6.70 8.80
C ILE A 247 -7.49 -7.79 9.11
N ILE A 248 -6.38 -7.79 8.39
CA ILE A 248 -5.33 -8.82 8.53
C ILE A 248 -4.00 -8.14 8.87
N HIS A 249 -3.31 -8.62 9.91
CA HIS A 249 -2.02 -8.07 10.31
C HIS A 249 -1.11 -9.14 10.93
N SER A 250 0.14 -8.77 11.21
CA SER A 250 1.10 -9.58 11.97
C SER A 250 1.70 -8.77 13.12
N LYS A 251 1.85 -9.38 14.29
CA LYS A 251 2.36 -8.71 15.50
C LYS A 251 3.80 -8.23 15.38
N ASP A 252 4.59 -8.98 14.60
CA ASP A 252 6.00 -8.71 14.34
C ASP A 252 6.26 -7.77 13.16
N ASP A 253 5.21 -7.09 12.65
CA ASP A 253 5.35 -6.11 11.58
C ASP A 253 6.04 -4.84 12.09
N GLU A 254 7.34 -4.68 11.72
CA GLU A 254 8.15 -3.51 12.05
C GLU A 254 7.99 -2.36 11.04
N THR A 255 7.42 -2.62 9.86
CA THR A 255 7.21 -1.61 8.82
C THR A 255 5.95 -0.79 9.11
N VAL A 256 4.86 -1.48 9.45
CA VAL A 256 3.59 -0.89 9.89
C VAL A 256 3.18 -1.56 11.21
N PRO A 257 3.68 -1.10 12.37
CA PRO A 257 3.29 -1.68 13.64
C PRO A 257 1.78 -1.65 13.87
N THR A 258 1.24 -2.73 14.47
CA THR A 258 -0.21 -2.95 14.66
C THR A 258 -0.93 -1.75 15.27
N LYS A 259 -0.27 -1.03 16.18
CA LYS A 259 -0.81 0.17 16.86
C LYS A 259 -1.23 1.32 15.93
N TYR A 260 -0.75 1.35 14.67
CA TYR A 260 -1.11 2.37 13.68
C TYR A 260 -2.27 1.96 12.76
N GLY A 261 -2.68 0.70 12.84
CA GLY A 261 -3.76 0.13 12.05
C GLY A 261 -4.60 -0.85 12.86
N TYR A 262 -4.21 -2.11 12.87
CA TYR A 262 -4.97 -3.22 13.45
C TYR A 262 -5.51 -2.93 14.86
N ASP A 263 -4.69 -2.45 15.79
CA ASP A 263 -5.09 -2.24 17.17
C ASP A 263 -6.19 -1.17 17.27
N LYS A 264 -6.05 -0.06 16.52
CA LYS A 264 -7.06 1.00 16.42
C LYS A 264 -8.37 0.50 15.82
N PHE A 265 -8.29 -0.32 14.77
CA PHE A 265 -9.46 -0.87 14.10
C PHE A 265 -10.16 -1.90 14.98
N TYR A 266 -9.40 -2.73 15.68
CA TYR A 266 -9.94 -3.71 16.62
C TYR A 266 -10.63 -3.02 17.82
N GLU A 267 -10.01 -1.99 18.38
CA GLU A 267 -10.60 -1.22 19.48
C GLU A 267 -11.96 -0.60 19.10
N GLU A 268 -12.10 -0.10 17.87
CA GLU A 268 -13.32 0.55 17.41
C GLU A 268 -14.39 -0.44 16.92
N PHE A 269 -13.99 -1.52 16.23
CA PHE A 269 -14.92 -2.35 15.46
C PHE A 269 -15.00 -3.81 15.90
N ALA A 270 -14.38 -4.24 17.01
CA ALA A 270 -14.39 -5.64 17.42
C ALA A 270 -15.80 -6.21 17.66
N GLU A 271 -16.76 -5.35 18.05
CA GLU A 271 -18.15 -5.73 18.32
C GLU A 271 -19.07 -5.53 17.10
N ASP A 272 -18.55 -5.02 15.97
CA ASP A 272 -19.33 -4.81 14.74
C ASP A 272 -19.24 -6.06 13.85
N ASN A 273 -20.37 -6.70 13.59
CA ASN A 273 -20.47 -7.95 12.82
C ASN A 273 -20.09 -7.84 11.33
N ARG A 274 -19.89 -6.62 10.84
CA ARG A 274 -19.34 -6.39 9.49
C ARG A 274 -17.83 -6.66 9.43
N PHE A 275 -17.15 -6.69 10.60
CA PHE A 275 -15.70 -6.79 10.66
C PHE A 275 -15.26 -8.18 11.05
N ASP A 276 -14.23 -8.66 10.36
CA ASP A 276 -13.50 -9.87 10.62
C ASP A 276 -12.02 -9.56 10.87
N PHE A 277 -11.42 -10.12 11.91
CA PHE A 277 -10.05 -9.80 12.33
C PHE A 277 -9.16 -11.04 12.30
N VAL A 278 -8.00 -10.91 11.68
CA VAL A 278 -6.95 -11.94 11.61
C VAL A 278 -5.63 -11.33 12.05
N LEU A 279 -5.02 -11.89 13.10
CA LEU A 279 -3.74 -11.43 13.61
C LEU A 279 -2.78 -12.62 13.73
N TYR A 280 -1.73 -12.59 12.93
CA TYR A 280 -0.64 -13.57 12.99
C TYR A 280 0.42 -13.15 14.01
N GLU A 281 1.19 -14.11 14.51
CA GLU A 281 2.27 -13.85 15.46
C GLU A 281 3.56 -13.40 14.76
N ASP A 282 3.93 -14.05 13.63
CA ASP A 282 5.28 -14.01 13.04
C ASP A 282 5.32 -14.07 11.50
N ARG A 283 4.37 -13.41 10.82
CA ARG A 283 4.34 -13.32 9.34
C ARG A 283 5.08 -12.09 8.79
N GLY A 284 5.55 -11.19 9.64
CA GLY A 284 6.19 -9.92 9.27
C GLY A 284 5.25 -9.01 8.47
N HIS A 285 5.83 -8.07 7.70
CA HIS A 285 5.05 -7.14 6.88
C HIS A 285 4.62 -7.72 5.53
N SER A 286 5.55 -8.35 4.82
CA SER A 286 5.37 -8.64 3.38
C SER A 286 4.77 -10.01 3.08
N PHE A 287 4.63 -10.88 4.10
CA PHE A 287 4.31 -12.30 3.86
C PHE A 287 3.05 -12.78 4.56
N ILE A 288 2.21 -11.87 5.01
CA ILE A 288 0.98 -12.14 5.74
C ILE A 288 0.01 -13.04 4.94
N LEU A 289 -0.01 -12.89 3.62
CA LEU A 289 -0.93 -13.59 2.73
C LEU A 289 -0.44 -14.97 2.27
N TYR A 290 0.78 -15.37 2.67
CA TYR A 290 1.42 -16.57 2.15
C TYR A 290 1.53 -17.68 3.20
N SER A 291 1.64 -18.94 2.74
CA SER A 291 1.65 -20.14 3.58
C SER A 291 2.89 -20.24 4.48
N ASP A 292 2.80 -21.09 5.51
CA ASP A 292 3.95 -21.39 6.38
C ASP A 292 5.06 -22.12 5.60
N ASP A 293 4.71 -22.95 4.61
CA ASP A 293 5.68 -23.58 3.71
C ASP A 293 6.42 -22.54 2.87
N SER A 294 5.70 -21.50 2.40
CA SER A 294 6.28 -20.34 1.73
C SER A 294 7.26 -19.59 2.65
N LYS A 295 6.90 -19.40 3.93
CA LYS A 295 7.78 -18.77 4.93
C LYS A 295 9.05 -19.60 5.13
N ALA A 296 8.92 -20.91 5.37
CA ALA A 296 10.04 -21.82 5.55
C ALA A 296 10.99 -21.82 4.34
N TYR A 297 10.42 -21.87 3.12
CA TYR A 297 11.21 -21.79 1.87
C TYR A 297 12.01 -20.48 1.76
N ARG A 298 11.40 -19.34 2.12
CA ARG A 298 12.09 -18.03 2.11
C ARG A 298 13.20 -17.95 3.14
N ASP A 299 12.98 -18.49 4.33
CA ASP A 299 14.00 -18.51 5.39
C ASP A 299 15.22 -19.33 4.94
N GLU A 300 14.99 -20.49 4.33
CA GLU A 300 16.03 -21.29 3.70
C GLU A 300 16.74 -20.53 2.55
N LEU A 301 15.97 -19.90 1.67
CA LEU A 301 16.51 -19.14 0.53
C LEU A 301 17.38 -17.96 1.00
N ASN A 302 16.96 -17.27 2.07
CA ASN A 302 17.71 -16.17 2.65
C ASN A 302 19.03 -16.65 3.31
N GLU A 303 19.02 -17.78 3.98
CA GLU A 303 20.23 -18.40 4.54
C GLU A 303 21.19 -18.84 3.40
N ASN A 304 20.67 -19.44 2.34
CA ASN A 304 21.44 -19.79 1.17
C ASN A 304 22.04 -18.56 0.46
N TYR A 305 21.30 -17.45 0.41
CA TYR A 305 21.83 -16.19 -0.13
C TYR A 305 22.97 -15.63 0.73
N LYS A 306 22.83 -15.65 2.05
CA LYS A 306 23.88 -15.24 2.97
C LYS A 306 25.15 -16.05 2.77
N ASN A 307 25.03 -17.39 2.72
CA ASN A 307 26.15 -18.31 2.47
C ASN A 307 26.80 -18.06 1.11
N TYR A 308 25.98 -17.75 0.07
CA TYR A 308 26.50 -17.39 -1.25
C TYR A 308 27.33 -16.09 -1.20
N VAL A 309 26.87 -15.05 -0.53
CA VAL A 309 27.61 -13.79 -0.40
C VAL A 309 28.93 -14.00 0.34
N GLU A 310 28.90 -14.73 1.47
CA GLU A 310 30.11 -15.02 2.27
C GLU A 310 31.14 -15.87 1.49
N SER A 311 30.71 -16.89 0.76
CA SER A 311 31.61 -17.79 0.02
C SER A 311 32.14 -17.21 -1.28
N SER A 312 31.37 -16.35 -1.94
CA SER A 312 31.76 -15.74 -3.24
C SER A 312 32.69 -14.54 -3.10
N GLY A 313 32.84 -13.98 -1.89
CA GLY A 313 33.55 -12.72 -1.65
C GLY A 313 32.87 -11.49 -2.26
N LYS A 314 31.64 -11.64 -2.76
CA LYS A 314 30.79 -10.54 -3.25
C LYS A 314 30.17 -9.85 -2.04
N GLY A 315 30.01 -8.53 -2.10
CA GLY A 315 29.26 -7.76 -1.09
C GLY A 315 27.73 -7.94 -1.26
N TYR A 316 27.01 -7.56 -0.23
CA TYR A 316 25.56 -7.41 -0.31
C TYR A 316 25.22 -6.24 -1.25
N SER A 317 24.62 -6.53 -2.40
CA SER A 317 24.17 -5.54 -3.39
C SER A 317 22.93 -6.05 -4.12
N GLU A 318 22.16 -5.16 -4.74
CA GLU A 318 21.03 -5.55 -5.58
C GLU A 318 21.44 -6.44 -6.76
N GLU A 319 22.62 -6.20 -7.33
CA GLU A 319 23.16 -7.02 -8.42
C GLU A 319 23.45 -8.45 -7.95
N THR A 320 24.18 -8.60 -6.82
CA THR A 320 24.49 -9.90 -6.22
C THR A 320 23.23 -10.67 -5.83
N LYS A 321 22.24 -9.95 -5.28
CA LYS A 321 20.94 -10.51 -4.94
C LYS A 321 20.17 -10.98 -6.17
N SER A 322 20.13 -10.16 -7.21
CA SER A 322 19.47 -10.52 -8.48
C SER A 322 20.10 -11.73 -9.14
N GLU A 323 21.44 -11.79 -9.20
CA GLU A 323 22.15 -12.97 -9.74
C GLU A 323 21.80 -14.26 -9.00
N PHE A 324 21.74 -14.20 -7.68
CA PHE A 324 21.39 -15.34 -6.85
C PHE A 324 19.92 -15.74 -7.03
N MET A 325 19.00 -14.78 -6.95
CA MET A 325 17.56 -15.03 -7.00
C MET A 325 17.12 -15.58 -8.36
N VAL A 326 17.66 -15.07 -9.48
CA VAL A 326 17.35 -15.58 -10.82
C VAL A 326 17.66 -17.07 -10.95
N LYS A 327 18.68 -17.57 -10.23
CA LYS A 327 19.10 -18.97 -10.31
C LYS A 327 18.41 -19.90 -9.32
N ASN A 328 18.03 -19.38 -8.15
CA ASN A 328 17.68 -20.22 -7.01
C ASN A 328 16.22 -20.04 -6.55
N LEU A 329 15.53 -18.97 -6.98
CA LEU A 329 14.18 -18.69 -6.54
C LEU A 329 13.15 -19.51 -7.33
N ASP A 330 12.41 -20.36 -6.63
CA ASP A 330 11.11 -20.85 -7.08
C ASP A 330 10.02 -19.86 -6.63
N LYS A 331 9.58 -19.01 -7.56
CA LYS A 331 8.58 -17.97 -7.28
C LYS A 331 7.27 -18.55 -6.73
N LYS A 332 6.80 -19.69 -7.26
CA LYS A 332 5.53 -20.28 -6.85
C LYS A 332 5.59 -20.80 -5.42
N LYS A 333 6.69 -21.42 -5.01
CA LYS A 333 6.90 -21.82 -3.62
C LYS A 333 7.07 -20.61 -2.70
N CYS A 334 7.83 -19.60 -3.13
CA CYS A 334 8.13 -18.42 -2.35
C CYS A 334 6.88 -17.56 -2.04
N PHE A 335 5.90 -17.60 -2.93
CA PHE A 335 4.68 -16.79 -2.85
C PHE A 335 3.41 -17.65 -2.97
N GLU A 336 3.44 -18.85 -2.41
CA GLU A 336 2.27 -19.70 -2.30
C GLU A 336 1.27 -19.10 -1.31
N PRO A 337 0.04 -18.75 -1.75
CA PRO A 337 -0.95 -18.17 -0.86
C PRO A 337 -1.34 -19.13 0.27
N ASP A 338 -1.60 -18.57 1.45
CA ASP A 338 -2.17 -19.32 2.56
C ASP A 338 -3.60 -19.77 2.20
N LYS A 339 -3.79 -21.06 2.06
CA LYS A 339 -5.04 -21.64 1.56
C LYS A 339 -6.23 -21.32 2.46
N ASP A 340 -6.07 -21.48 3.77
CA ASP A 340 -7.14 -21.27 4.75
C ASP A 340 -7.53 -19.80 4.81
N LEU A 341 -6.54 -18.90 4.74
CA LEU A 341 -6.78 -17.47 4.66
C LEU A 341 -7.48 -17.09 3.35
N MET A 342 -7.05 -17.62 2.20
CA MET A 342 -7.70 -17.35 0.92
C MET A 342 -9.14 -17.85 0.88
N GLU A 343 -9.43 -19.03 1.42
CA GLU A 343 -10.79 -19.55 1.56
C GLU A 343 -11.66 -18.63 2.45
N ARG A 344 -11.09 -18.06 3.53
CA ARG A 344 -11.79 -17.12 4.40
C ARG A 344 -12.07 -15.78 3.69
N ILE A 345 -11.12 -15.28 2.91
CA ILE A 345 -11.29 -14.06 2.08
C ILE A 345 -12.37 -14.29 1.01
N VAL A 346 -12.30 -15.40 0.27
CA VAL A 346 -13.30 -15.74 -0.76
C VAL A 346 -14.69 -15.86 -0.15
N ARG A 347 -14.81 -16.47 1.02
CA ARG A 347 -16.09 -16.58 1.76
C ARG A 347 -16.66 -15.21 2.13
N LEU A 348 -15.81 -14.28 2.61
CA LEU A 348 -16.23 -12.89 2.83
C LEU A 348 -16.76 -12.26 1.53
N PHE A 349 -16.06 -12.44 0.41
CA PHE A 349 -16.52 -11.90 -0.86
C PHE A 349 -17.84 -12.55 -1.31
N ASP A 350 -17.98 -13.86 -1.18
CA ASP A 350 -19.21 -14.61 -1.54
C ASP A 350 -20.41 -14.23 -0.67
N GLU A 351 -20.17 -13.80 0.57
CA GLU A 351 -21.23 -13.37 1.50
C GLU A 351 -21.73 -11.96 1.20
N TRP A 352 -20.84 -11.06 0.79
CA TRP A 352 -21.17 -9.65 0.63
C TRP A 352 -21.34 -9.21 -0.82
N CYS A 353 -20.82 -9.94 -1.80
CA CYS A 353 -20.95 -9.69 -3.23
C CYS A 353 -21.95 -10.67 -3.88
#